data_58d0a04b5e742c6b37eca80e2880255e
#
_entry.id   58d0a04b5e742c6b37eca80e2880255e
#
_cell.length_a   1.000
_cell.length_b   1.000
_cell.length_c   1.000
_cell.angle_alpha   90.00
_cell.angle_beta   90.00
_cell.angle_gamma   90.00
#
_symmetry.space_group_name_H-M   'P 1'
#
loop_
_entity.id
_entity.type
_entity.pdbx_description
1 polymer ?
#
loop_
_entity_poly.entity_id
_entity_poly.type
_entity_poly.pdbx_seq_one_letter_code
_entity_poly.pdbx_strand_id
1 'polypeptide(L)'
;MGGKHTGANYDLAKAEADKVDAQIIETLKTGHSFRVEAGAGSGKTYSLNRVIEWIQANKWSDYSRKKQNVVCITYTNAAVDVIAERLAKDSFILPSTIHSFAWNAIKQYQSVLIDAVTTNPDFLPDEGDFNKVTEVAYTLGHRYKENGIQYLYHDDVLKLFCLLLDNA
;
A
#
# COMPACT_ATOMS: atom_id res chain seq x y z
N MET A 1 -17.16 -23.75 39.83
CA MET A 1 -16.72 -22.36 40.08
C MET A 1 -15.73 -21.95 39.01
N GLY A 2 -16.16 -21.32 37.97
CA GLY A 2 -15.30 -20.85 36.86
C GLY A 2 -16.14 -19.92 35.99
N GLY A 3 -15.84 -18.62 35.96
CA GLY A 3 -16.57 -17.76 35.03
C GLY A 3 -16.63 -16.27 35.35
N LYS A 4 -15.82 -15.73 36.25
CA LYS A 4 -15.85 -14.28 36.55
C LYS A 4 -14.57 -13.50 36.24
N HIS A 5 -13.48 -14.12 35.77
CA HIS A 5 -12.22 -13.42 35.48
C HIS A 5 -12.04 -12.97 34.01
N THR A 6 -12.88 -13.44 33.11
CA THR A 6 -12.75 -13.13 31.67
C THR A 6 -13.30 -11.75 31.29
N GLY A 7 -14.31 -11.24 31.98
CA GLY A 7 -14.91 -9.94 31.67
C GLY A 7 -14.02 -8.75 32.04
N ALA A 8 -13.48 -8.73 33.25
CA ALA A 8 -12.66 -7.61 33.73
C ALA A 8 -11.35 -7.41 32.93
N ASN A 9 -10.69 -8.49 32.51
CA ASN A 9 -9.50 -8.42 31.65
C ASN A 9 -9.83 -7.94 30.23
N TYR A 10 -10.97 -8.31 29.70
CA TYR A 10 -11.44 -7.82 28.40
C TYR A 10 -11.74 -6.33 28.44
N ASP A 11 -12.42 -5.84 29.48
CA ASP A 11 -12.75 -4.41 29.63
C ASP A 11 -11.50 -3.55 29.81
N LEU A 12 -10.50 -4.03 30.54
CA LEU A 12 -9.23 -3.33 30.70
C LEU A 12 -8.46 -3.27 29.36
N ALA A 13 -8.35 -4.39 28.64
CA ALA A 13 -7.68 -4.45 27.36
C ALA A 13 -8.35 -3.54 26.31
N LYS A 14 -9.71 -3.50 26.33
CA LYS A 14 -10.47 -2.61 25.47
C LYS A 14 -10.24 -1.15 25.82
N ALA A 15 -10.23 -0.79 27.09
CA ALA A 15 -9.98 0.59 27.52
C ALA A 15 -8.56 1.08 27.15
N GLU A 16 -7.57 0.19 27.19
CA GLU A 16 -6.21 0.50 26.71
C GLU A 16 -6.15 0.67 25.20
N ALA A 17 -6.81 -0.19 24.43
CA ALA A 17 -6.91 -0.08 22.98
C ALA A 17 -7.59 1.25 22.58
N ASP A 18 -8.67 1.63 23.23
CA ASP A 18 -9.38 2.90 22.97
C ASP A 18 -8.49 4.12 23.25
N LYS A 19 -7.60 4.07 24.25
CA LYS A 19 -6.61 5.13 24.52
C LYS A 19 -5.58 5.24 23.38
N VAL A 20 -5.07 4.10 22.90
CA VAL A 20 -4.11 4.07 21.77
C VAL A 20 -4.78 4.62 20.51
N ASP A 21 -6.00 4.20 20.21
CA ASP A 21 -6.74 4.72 19.06
C ASP A 21 -6.95 6.24 19.13
N ALA A 22 -7.26 6.77 20.32
CA ALA A 22 -7.39 8.22 20.53
C ALA A 22 -6.04 8.96 20.30
N GLN A 23 -4.92 8.39 20.73
CA GLN A 23 -3.59 8.95 20.49
C GLN A 23 -3.23 8.94 18.99
N ILE A 24 -3.54 7.85 18.28
CA ILE A 24 -3.33 7.76 16.84
C ILE A 24 -4.12 8.85 16.12
N ILE A 25 -5.41 8.99 16.44
CA ILE A 25 -6.27 10.02 15.83
C ILE A 25 -5.77 11.43 16.13
N GLU A 26 -5.31 11.70 17.35
CA GLU A 26 -4.76 13.00 17.70
C GLU A 26 -3.47 13.31 16.90
N THR A 27 -2.60 12.32 16.73
CA THR A 27 -1.40 12.46 15.91
C THR A 27 -1.74 12.69 14.44
N LEU A 28 -2.76 12.02 13.91
CA LEU A 28 -3.25 12.27 12.54
C LEU A 28 -3.73 13.70 12.33
N LYS A 29 -4.35 14.32 13.33
CA LYS A 29 -4.80 15.73 13.26
C LYS A 29 -3.63 16.70 13.12
N THR A 30 -2.48 16.38 13.71
CA THR A 30 -1.27 17.22 13.62
C THR A 30 -0.57 17.15 12.28
N GLY A 31 -0.88 16.14 11.44
CA GLY A 31 -0.26 15.92 10.13
C GLY A 31 1.19 15.38 10.19
N HIS A 32 1.66 14.97 11.36
CA HIS A 32 2.98 14.38 11.51
C HIS A 32 2.98 12.89 11.17
N SER A 33 4.11 12.42 10.65
CA SER A 33 4.35 10.99 10.46
C SER A 33 4.55 10.30 11.82
N PHE A 34 4.02 9.08 11.97
CA PHE A 34 4.16 8.27 13.17
C PHE A 34 4.26 6.79 12.83
N ARG A 35 4.75 6.01 13.79
CA ARG A 35 4.81 4.54 13.72
C ARG A 35 4.09 3.95 14.93
N VAL A 36 3.24 2.95 14.69
CA VAL A 36 2.58 2.16 15.72
C VAL A 36 3.25 0.80 15.80
N GLU A 37 3.82 0.48 16.95
CA GLU A 37 4.38 -0.83 17.23
C GLU A 37 3.39 -1.63 18.07
N ALA A 38 3.08 -2.85 17.63
CA ALA A 38 2.11 -3.68 18.30
C ALA A 38 2.39 -5.17 18.05
N GLY A 39 2.29 -5.99 19.08
CA GLY A 39 2.49 -7.44 19.02
C GLY A 39 1.45 -8.18 18.16
N ALA A 40 1.66 -9.47 17.96
CA ALA A 40 0.65 -10.33 17.33
C ALA A 40 -0.62 -10.37 18.20
N GLY A 41 -1.80 -10.30 17.57
CA GLY A 41 -3.08 -10.32 18.27
C GLY A 41 -3.48 -9.06 19.04
N SER A 42 -2.68 -7.98 18.99
CA SER A 42 -2.92 -6.73 19.72
C SER A 42 -4.00 -5.81 19.12
N GLY A 43 -4.74 -6.27 18.10
CA GLY A 43 -5.80 -5.47 17.50
C GLY A 43 -5.36 -4.47 16.42
N LYS A 44 -4.15 -4.61 15.84
CA LYS A 44 -3.65 -3.69 14.76
C LYS A 44 -4.66 -3.43 13.65
N THR A 45 -5.32 -4.48 13.17
CA THR A 45 -6.35 -4.36 12.13
C THR A 45 -7.58 -3.59 12.65
N TYR A 46 -7.91 -3.74 13.91
CA TYR A 46 -9.00 -2.98 14.53
C TYR A 46 -8.66 -1.49 14.59
N SER A 47 -7.49 -1.13 15.09
CA SER A 47 -7.02 0.27 15.13
C SER A 47 -6.92 0.89 13.74
N LEU A 48 -6.42 0.13 12.74
CA LEU A 48 -6.40 0.60 11.35
C LEU A 48 -7.81 0.93 10.84
N ASN A 49 -8.80 0.09 11.11
CA ASN A 49 -10.18 0.35 10.71
C ASN A 49 -10.74 1.62 11.38
N ARG A 50 -10.47 1.81 12.67
CA ARG A 50 -10.87 3.03 13.39
C ARG A 50 -10.27 4.29 12.76
N VAL A 51 -9.00 4.21 12.34
CA VAL A 51 -8.32 5.30 11.61
C VAL A 51 -9.01 5.56 10.27
N ILE A 52 -9.30 4.52 9.51
CA ILE A 52 -10.00 4.61 8.22
C ILE A 52 -11.38 5.27 8.38
N GLU A 53 -12.19 4.79 9.33
CA GLU A 53 -13.51 5.35 9.65
C GLU A 53 -13.41 6.83 10.03
N TRP A 54 -12.44 7.19 10.87
CA TRP A 54 -12.22 8.56 11.28
C TRP A 54 -11.83 9.46 10.11
N ILE A 55 -10.92 9.01 9.23
CA ILE A 55 -10.51 9.74 8.02
C ILE A 55 -11.72 9.96 7.09
N GLN A 56 -12.52 8.93 6.86
CA GLN A 56 -13.72 9.04 6.03
C GLN A 56 -14.71 10.07 6.60
N ALA A 57 -14.94 10.03 7.91
CA ALA A 57 -15.91 10.93 8.56
C ALA A 57 -15.43 12.39 8.63
N ASN A 58 -14.12 12.63 8.77
CA ASN A 58 -13.60 13.96 9.13
C ASN A 58 -12.80 14.65 8.02
N LYS A 59 -12.33 13.91 7.01
CA LYS A 59 -11.42 14.42 5.97
C LYS A 59 -12.01 14.39 4.56
N TRP A 60 -13.21 13.85 4.38
CA TRP A 60 -13.84 13.72 3.07
C TRP A 60 -13.89 15.04 2.28
N SER A 61 -14.38 16.10 2.89
CA SER A 61 -14.53 17.40 2.21
C SER A 61 -13.19 18.00 1.78
N ASP A 62 -12.16 17.86 2.61
CA ASP A 62 -10.82 18.40 2.32
C ASP A 62 -10.14 17.65 1.19
N TYR A 63 -10.13 16.32 1.25
CA TYR A 63 -9.49 15.48 0.23
C TYR A 63 -10.25 15.52 -1.09
N SER A 64 -11.59 15.49 -1.06
CA SER A 64 -12.42 15.59 -2.26
C SER A 64 -12.19 16.91 -2.98
N ARG A 65 -12.18 18.04 -2.27
CA ARG A 65 -11.92 19.37 -2.83
C ARG A 65 -10.53 19.47 -3.47
N LYS A 66 -9.52 18.85 -2.85
CA LYS A 66 -8.13 18.84 -3.32
C LYS A 66 -7.85 17.75 -4.36
N LYS A 67 -8.83 16.89 -4.67
CA LYS A 67 -8.67 15.69 -5.50
C LYS A 67 -7.52 14.80 -5.02
N GLN A 68 -7.40 14.64 -3.70
CA GLN A 68 -6.38 13.83 -3.05
C GLN A 68 -6.97 12.50 -2.59
N ASN A 69 -6.15 11.47 -2.60
CA ASN A 69 -6.50 10.14 -2.09
C ASN A 69 -5.61 9.77 -0.90
N VAL A 70 -6.14 8.91 -0.04
CA VAL A 70 -5.39 8.24 1.01
C VAL A 70 -5.10 6.82 0.54
N VAL A 71 -3.85 6.41 0.54
CA VAL A 71 -3.47 5.05 0.13
C VAL A 71 -3.23 4.19 1.37
N CYS A 72 -3.94 3.06 1.44
CA CYS A 72 -3.71 2.02 2.45
C CYS A 72 -2.85 0.92 1.85
N ILE A 73 -1.55 0.90 2.18
CA ILE A 73 -0.61 -0.06 1.61
C ILE A 73 -0.50 -1.31 2.50
N THR A 74 -0.62 -2.47 1.88
CA THR A 74 -0.47 -3.79 2.50
C THR A 74 0.52 -4.66 1.73
N TYR A 75 0.86 -5.84 2.27
CA TYR A 75 1.70 -6.82 1.58
C TYR A 75 0.90 -7.82 0.73
N THR A 76 -0.36 -8.11 1.07
CA THR A 76 -1.14 -9.19 0.46
C THR A 76 -2.46 -8.70 -0.11
N ASN A 77 -2.91 -9.33 -1.19
CA ASN A 77 -4.23 -9.06 -1.76
C ASN A 77 -5.36 -9.36 -0.77
N ALA A 78 -5.25 -10.43 0.02
CA ALA A 78 -6.24 -10.74 1.05
C ALA A 78 -6.43 -9.58 2.07
N ALA A 79 -5.34 -8.89 2.43
CA ALA A 79 -5.44 -7.71 3.31
C ALA A 79 -6.06 -6.51 2.58
N VAL A 80 -5.79 -6.34 1.28
CA VAL A 80 -6.45 -5.33 0.44
C VAL A 80 -7.95 -5.57 0.41
N ASP A 81 -8.40 -6.82 0.18
CA ASP A 81 -9.80 -7.19 0.09
C ASP A 81 -10.54 -6.90 1.41
N VAL A 82 -9.95 -7.28 2.56
CA VAL A 82 -10.51 -7.02 3.90
C VAL A 82 -10.70 -5.51 4.17
N ILE A 83 -9.79 -4.66 3.68
CA ILE A 83 -9.92 -3.20 3.80
C ILE A 83 -11.01 -2.71 2.83
N ALA A 84 -10.98 -3.17 1.58
CA ALA A 84 -11.90 -2.74 0.53
C ALA A 84 -13.37 -3.03 0.87
N GLU A 85 -13.66 -4.17 1.47
CA GLU A 85 -15.03 -4.55 1.91
C GLU A 85 -15.66 -3.56 2.90
N ARG A 86 -14.85 -2.76 3.59
CA ARG A 86 -15.28 -1.80 4.60
C ARG A 86 -15.40 -0.37 4.07
N LEU A 87 -14.98 -0.14 2.83
CA LEU A 87 -15.00 1.18 2.23
C LEU A 87 -16.31 1.40 1.46
N ALA A 88 -16.79 2.64 1.48
CA ALA A 88 -17.88 3.05 0.60
C ALA A 88 -17.43 3.01 -0.86
N LYS A 89 -18.38 2.81 -1.81
CA LYS A 89 -18.08 2.72 -3.25
C LYS A 89 -17.31 3.93 -3.80
N ASP A 90 -17.56 5.13 -3.25
CA ASP A 90 -16.94 6.38 -3.68
C ASP A 90 -15.84 6.84 -2.70
N SER A 91 -15.21 5.89 -2.01
CA SER A 91 -14.16 6.22 -1.05
C SER A 91 -12.94 6.82 -1.73
N PHE A 92 -12.38 7.88 -1.15
CA PHE A 92 -11.07 8.43 -1.52
C PHE A 92 -9.90 7.64 -0.88
N ILE A 93 -10.20 6.57 -0.16
CA ILE A 93 -9.22 5.65 0.41
C ILE A 93 -9.01 4.50 -0.55
N LEU A 94 -7.77 4.32 -0.98
CA LEU A 94 -7.36 3.34 -1.98
C LEU A 94 -6.52 2.24 -1.32
N PRO A 95 -7.10 1.09 -1.00
CA PRO A 95 -6.30 -0.05 -0.55
C PRO A 95 -5.51 -0.62 -1.73
N SER A 96 -4.25 -0.93 -1.49
CA SER A 96 -3.35 -1.45 -2.51
C SER A 96 -2.23 -2.29 -1.89
N THR A 97 -1.70 -3.24 -2.65
CA THR A 97 -0.41 -3.81 -2.28
C THR A 97 0.71 -2.83 -2.63
N ILE A 98 1.86 -2.95 -1.94
CA ILE A 98 3.01 -2.07 -2.21
C ILE A 98 3.46 -2.15 -3.68
N HIS A 99 3.45 -3.34 -4.29
CA HIS A 99 3.83 -3.54 -5.68
C HIS A 99 2.82 -2.92 -6.65
N SER A 100 1.53 -3.12 -6.40
CA SER A 100 0.48 -2.49 -7.22
C SER A 100 0.50 -0.97 -7.10
N PHE A 101 0.75 -0.44 -5.92
CA PHE A 101 0.92 1.00 -5.72
C PHE A 101 2.11 1.54 -6.52
N ALA A 102 3.30 0.92 -6.35
CA ALA A 102 4.51 1.32 -7.05
C ALA A 102 4.32 1.27 -8.58
N TRP A 103 3.79 0.15 -9.09
CA TRP A 103 3.53 0.00 -10.52
C TRP A 103 2.54 1.05 -11.04
N ASN A 104 1.44 1.27 -10.37
CA ASN A 104 0.43 2.26 -10.78
C ASN A 104 0.98 3.70 -10.79
N ALA A 105 1.94 4.01 -9.94
CA ALA A 105 2.58 5.31 -9.91
C ALA A 105 3.49 5.54 -11.13
N ILE A 106 4.20 4.49 -11.61
CA ILE A 106 5.23 4.64 -12.66
C ILE A 106 4.79 4.20 -14.06
N LYS A 107 3.83 3.28 -14.20
CA LYS A 107 3.45 2.64 -15.48
C LYS A 107 3.10 3.61 -16.62
N GLN A 108 2.65 4.81 -16.31
CA GLN A 108 2.30 5.82 -17.32
C GLN A 108 3.52 6.51 -17.96
N TYR A 109 4.70 6.40 -17.34
CA TYR A 109 5.93 7.06 -17.81
C TYR A 109 6.77 6.11 -18.66
N GLN A 110 6.16 5.51 -19.69
CA GLN A 110 6.75 4.45 -20.51
C GLN A 110 8.13 4.82 -21.12
N SER A 111 8.35 6.04 -21.57
CA SER A 111 9.64 6.46 -22.12
C SER A 111 10.77 6.39 -21.08
N VAL A 112 10.48 6.78 -19.84
CA VAL A 112 11.43 6.73 -18.72
C VAL A 112 11.67 5.29 -18.27
N LEU A 113 10.61 4.47 -18.24
CA LEU A 113 10.71 3.05 -17.92
C LEU A 113 11.57 2.30 -18.95
N ILE A 114 11.33 2.53 -20.25
CA ILE A 114 12.10 1.92 -21.34
C ILE A 114 13.58 2.30 -21.23
N ASP A 115 13.90 3.56 -21.00
CA ASP A 115 15.27 4.01 -20.80
C ASP A 115 15.92 3.30 -19.61
N ALA A 116 15.24 3.29 -18.45
CA ALA A 116 15.76 2.67 -17.25
C ALA A 116 16.01 1.17 -17.40
N VAL A 117 15.10 0.41 -18.04
CA VAL A 117 15.25 -1.05 -18.18
C VAL A 117 16.24 -1.44 -19.28
N THR A 118 16.51 -0.56 -20.25
CA THR A 118 17.47 -0.83 -21.34
C THR A 118 18.89 -0.40 -21.00
N THR A 119 19.05 0.56 -20.10
CA THR A 119 20.36 1.08 -19.70
C THR A 119 20.92 0.44 -18.44
N ASN A 120 20.05 -0.09 -17.57
CA ASN A 120 20.46 -0.70 -16.30
C ASN A 120 20.48 -2.23 -16.40
N PRO A 121 21.66 -2.87 -16.22
CA PRO A 121 21.82 -4.33 -16.29
C PRO A 121 20.91 -5.11 -15.32
N ASP A 122 20.52 -4.50 -14.20
CA ASP A 122 19.67 -5.14 -13.20
C ASP A 122 18.26 -5.49 -13.70
N PHE A 123 17.84 -4.89 -14.81
CA PHE A 123 16.51 -5.11 -15.41
C PHE A 123 16.57 -5.88 -16.73
N LEU A 124 17.73 -6.33 -17.16
CA LEU A 124 17.82 -7.12 -18.39
C LEU A 124 17.00 -8.41 -18.26
N PRO A 125 16.28 -8.83 -19.31
CA PRO A 125 15.49 -10.03 -19.28
C PRO A 125 16.35 -11.27 -19.13
N ASP A 126 15.87 -12.24 -18.35
CA ASP A 126 16.51 -13.54 -18.20
C ASP A 126 16.36 -14.38 -19.49
N GLU A 127 15.24 -14.18 -20.20
CA GLU A 127 14.87 -14.86 -21.43
C GLU A 127 14.16 -13.91 -22.40
N GLY A 128 14.13 -14.26 -23.68
CA GLY A 128 13.34 -13.56 -24.70
C GLY A 128 14.14 -13.08 -25.89
N ASP A 129 13.50 -12.26 -26.72
CA ASP A 129 14.09 -11.73 -27.94
C ASP A 129 14.99 -10.50 -27.64
N PHE A 130 15.91 -10.20 -28.56
CA PHE A 130 16.80 -9.03 -28.49
C PHE A 130 16.24 -7.80 -29.24
N ASN A 131 14.95 -7.81 -29.58
CA ASN A 131 14.32 -6.70 -30.26
C ASN A 131 14.28 -5.44 -29.36
N LYS A 132 14.11 -4.29 -29.97
CA LYS A 132 13.98 -3.03 -29.25
C LYS A 132 12.79 -3.09 -28.29
N VAL A 133 13.00 -2.67 -27.03
CA VAL A 133 11.91 -2.49 -26.06
C VAL A 133 11.03 -1.33 -26.49
N THR A 134 9.75 -1.55 -26.61
CA THR A 134 8.73 -0.55 -26.97
C THR A 134 7.75 -0.29 -25.85
N GLU A 135 7.66 -1.22 -24.89
CA GLU A 135 6.79 -1.13 -23.74
C GLU A 135 7.40 -1.87 -22.54
N VAL A 136 7.12 -1.41 -21.35
CA VAL A 136 7.44 -2.09 -20.09
C VAL A 136 6.14 -2.48 -19.42
N ALA A 137 6.01 -3.74 -19.05
CA ALA A 137 4.84 -4.31 -18.35
C ALA A 137 5.26 -5.01 -17.05
N TYR A 138 4.29 -5.35 -16.21
CA TYR A 138 4.49 -6.06 -14.96
C TYR A 138 3.86 -7.44 -15.01
N THR A 139 4.58 -8.43 -14.49
CA THR A 139 4.11 -9.81 -14.36
C THR A 139 4.36 -10.36 -12.96
N LEU A 140 3.55 -11.34 -12.54
CA LEU A 140 3.77 -12.12 -11.32
C LEU A 140 4.71 -13.31 -11.53
N GLY A 141 5.04 -13.61 -12.79
CA GLY A 141 5.97 -14.68 -13.16
C GLY A 141 7.43 -14.26 -13.06
N HIS A 142 8.27 -14.77 -13.95
CA HIS A 142 9.68 -14.38 -14.08
C HIS A 142 9.84 -13.22 -15.08
N ARG A 143 11.02 -12.63 -15.10
CA ARG A 143 11.39 -11.58 -16.05
C ARG A 143 11.61 -12.16 -17.45
N TYR A 144 10.96 -11.60 -18.46
CA TYR A 144 11.15 -11.99 -19.86
C TYR A 144 10.81 -10.84 -20.81
N LYS A 145 11.18 -11.01 -22.10
CA LYS A 145 10.81 -10.05 -23.15
C LYS A 145 10.17 -10.77 -24.32
N GLU A 146 9.06 -10.25 -24.80
CA GLU A 146 8.30 -10.81 -25.92
C GLU A 146 7.64 -9.67 -26.73
N ASN A 147 7.74 -9.76 -28.06
CA ASN A 147 7.10 -8.82 -28.99
C ASN A 147 7.43 -7.32 -28.70
N GLY A 148 8.62 -7.03 -28.21
CA GLY A 148 9.04 -5.69 -27.82
C GLY A 148 8.54 -5.24 -26.44
N ILE A 149 7.79 -6.05 -25.73
CA ILE A 149 7.34 -5.76 -24.35
C ILE A 149 8.32 -6.43 -23.39
N GLN A 150 8.91 -5.65 -22.49
CA GLN A 150 9.70 -6.19 -21.39
C GLN A 150 8.84 -6.34 -20.15
N TYR A 151 8.68 -7.55 -19.66
CA TYR A 151 7.93 -7.90 -18.48
C TYR A 151 8.85 -7.91 -17.26
N LEU A 152 8.57 -7.05 -16.31
CA LEU A 152 9.27 -6.95 -15.03
C LEU A 152 8.68 -7.91 -14.01
N TYR A 153 9.54 -8.56 -13.25
CA TYR A 153 9.13 -9.38 -12.12
C TYR A 153 8.73 -8.53 -10.91
N HIS A 154 8.13 -9.16 -9.95
CA HIS A 154 7.59 -8.53 -8.74
C HIS A 154 8.58 -7.61 -8.01
N ASP A 155 9.79 -8.09 -7.76
CA ASP A 155 10.82 -7.30 -7.06
C ASP A 155 11.39 -6.15 -7.90
N ASP A 156 11.39 -6.30 -9.22
CA ASP A 156 11.91 -5.27 -10.12
C ASP A 156 11.06 -4.00 -10.09
N VAL A 157 9.76 -4.14 -9.90
CA VAL A 157 8.85 -3.00 -9.81
C VAL A 157 9.22 -2.06 -8.66
N LEU A 158 9.55 -2.62 -7.49
CA LEU A 158 9.97 -1.81 -6.35
C LEU A 158 11.35 -1.19 -6.55
N LYS A 159 12.30 -1.95 -7.11
CA LYS A 159 13.64 -1.44 -7.45
C LYS A 159 13.54 -0.27 -8.44
N LEU A 160 12.76 -0.46 -9.50
CA LEU A 160 12.56 0.58 -10.52
C LEU A 160 11.85 1.79 -9.95
N PHE A 161 10.84 1.60 -9.12
CA PHE A 161 10.14 2.68 -8.44
C PHE A 161 11.10 3.51 -7.56
N CYS A 162 11.93 2.86 -6.73
CA CYS A 162 12.94 3.54 -5.93
C CYS A 162 13.97 4.27 -6.79
N LEU A 163 14.49 3.62 -7.84
CA LEU A 163 15.45 4.22 -8.77
C LEU A 163 14.92 5.52 -9.38
N LEU A 164 13.64 5.53 -9.77
CA LEU A 164 13.02 6.71 -10.38
C LEU A 164 12.75 7.82 -9.34
N LEU A 165 12.47 7.48 -8.10
CA LEU A 165 12.32 8.49 -7.03
C LEU A 165 13.66 9.15 -6.67
N ASP A 166 14.75 8.38 -6.66
CA ASP A 166 16.09 8.90 -6.33
C ASP A 166 16.64 9.85 -7.42
N ASN A 167 16.09 9.79 -8.64
CA ASN A 167 16.48 10.60 -9.78
C ASN A 167 15.47 11.71 -10.12
N ALA A 168 14.42 11.90 -9.31
CA ALA A 168 13.37 12.90 -9.52
C ALA A 168 13.66 14.19 -8.77
#